data_e97eeb4682081bbd63ede2c1e12811ad
#
_entry.id   e97eeb4682081bbd63ede2c1e12811ad
#
_cell.length_a   1.000
_cell.length_b   1.000
_cell.length_c   1.000
_cell.angle_alpha   90.00
_cell.angle_beta   90.00
_cell.angle_gamma   90.00
#
_symmetry.space_group_name_H-M   'P 1'
#
loop_
_entity.id
_entity.type
_entity.pdbx_description
1 polymer ?
#
loop_
_entity_poly.entity_id
_entity_poly.type
_entity_poly.pdbx_seq_one_letter_code
_entity_poly.pdbx_strand_id
1 'polypeptide(L)'
;MYNIYNTISDIDIRNGETKRMNCPVCNGYKTFTVTNNMGSLIWNCYKASCDIKGGTRVHMSVDDIRAGFTGAEEYASSDFEMPSYIVPHRSQRELIIWCAKWGIDENKLNLMYDVKENRVVFPVVHNGVVVDATGRSLGSRIPKWKRYGISGLPYVHGCGSVAVVVEDCVSAAIVGSDDRFVGVAVLGTSLSESHKSYLSQFSTAVIALDPDAAPKTLAIAKELRGHVNSVRVLRLKDDIKYRHPDDMASLYNLNQQRSE
;
A
#
# COMPACT_ATOMS: atom_id res chain seq x y z
N MET A 1 -26.75 27.11 0.45
CA MET A 1 -25.91 26.15 -0.28
C MET A 1 -24.93 25.57 0.73
N TYR A 2 -24.97 24.25 0.99
CA TYR A 2 -24.11 23.60 1.98
C TYR A 2 -22.65 23.65 1.50
N ASN A 3 -21.77 24.28 2.29
CA ASN A 3 -20.36 24.40 1.92
C ASN A 3 -19.58 23.23 2.56
N ILE A 4 -19.36 22.19 1.78
CA ILE A 4 -18.64 20.98 2.22
C ILE A 4 -17.20 21.28 2.68
N TYR A 5 -16.58 22.34 2.13
CA TYR A 5 -15.22 22.72 2.51
C TYR A 5 -15.10 23.11 3.97
N ASN A 6 -16.07 23.83 4.53
CA ASN A 6 -16.08 24.19 5.94
C ASN A 6 -16.15 22.94 6.82
N THR A 7 -17.05 22.00 6.49
CA THR A 7 -17.18 20.76 7.23
C THR A 7 -15.89 19.92 7.19
N ILE A 8 -15.18 19.92 6.06
CA ILE A 8 -13.94 19.16 5.91
C ILE A 8 -12.76 19.83 6.60
N SER A 9 -12.69 21.17 6.57
CA SER A 9 -11.65 21.92 7.26
C SER A 9 -11.72 21.80 8.79
N ASP A 10 -12.90 21.51 9.33
CA ASP A 10 -13.14 21.31 10.75
C ASP A 10 -12.81 19.87 11.24
N ILE A 11 -12.48 18.96 10.30
CA ILE A 11 -12.13 17.60 10.66
C ILE A 11 -10.68 17.55 11.13
N ASP A 12 -10.50 17.27 12.43
CA ASP A 12 -9.17 16.96 12.94
C ASP A 12 -8.70 15.62 12.35
N ILE A 13 -7.78 15.67 11.39
CA ILE A 13 -7.23 14.52 10.68
C ILE A 13 -5.73 14.71 10.47
N ARG A 14 -4.95 13.78 11.03
CA ARG A 14 -3.50 13.84 10.95
C ARG A 14 -3.00 13.55 9.55
N ASN A 15 -1.77 13.96 9.27
CA ASN A 15 -1.12 13.63 8.02
C ASN A 15 -1.02 12.09 7.83
N GLY A 16 -1.37 11.61 6.63
CA GLY A 16 -1.44 10.18 6.30
C GLY A 16 -2.71 9.46 6.80
N GLU A 17 -3.53 10.10 7.63
CA GLU A 17 -4.75 9.50 8.18
C GLU A 17 -5.90 9.54 7.16
N THR A 18 -6.73 8.48 7.20
CA THR A 18 -8.02 8.44 6.49
C THR A 18 -9.15 8.20 7.50
N LYS A 19 -10.06 9.16 7.60
CA LYS A 19 -11.28 9.02 8.42
C LYS A 19 -12.45 8.62 7.53
N ARG A 20 -13.23 7.65 8.02
CA ARG A 20 -14.48 7.20 7.39
C ARG A 20 -15.66 7.59 8.26
N MET A 21 -16.63 8.29 7.66
CA MET A 21 -17.79 8.83 8.37
C MET A 21 -19.06 8.78 7.53
N ASN A 22 -20.18 9.18 8.12
CA ASN A 22 -21.42 9.38 7.36
C ASN A 22 -21.24 10.55 6.38
N CYS A 23 -21.79 10.40 5.18
CA CYS A 23 -21.66 11.45 4.19
C CYS A 23 -22.44 12.70 4.63
N PRO A 24 -21.80 13.87 4.71
CA PRO A 24 -22.47 15.10 5.14
C PRO A 24 -23.48 15.64 4.12
N VAL A 25 -23.49 15.10 2.90
CA VAL A 25 -24.40 15.54 1.82
C VAL A 25 -25.58 14.57 1.67
N CYS A 26 -25.33 13.25 1.60
CA CYS A 26 -26.38 12.27 1.36
C CYS A 26 -26.75 11.42 2.59
N ASN A 27 -26.17 11.71 3.75
CA ASN A 27 -26.33 10.98 5.01
C ASN A 27 -26.10 9.45 4.91
N GLY A 28 -25.38 8.99 3.85
CA GLY A 28 -25.03 7.58 3.70
C GLY A 28 -24.16 7.12 4.88
N TYR A 29 -24.57 6.02 5.54
CA TYR A 29 -23.87 5.50 6.70
C TYR A 29 -22.46 5.00 6.32
N LYS A 30 -21.43 5.64 6.88
CA LYS A 30 -20.02 5.31 6.65
C LYS A 30 -19.62 5.21 5.16
N THR A 31 -20.24 6.02 4.30
CA THR A 31 -19.93 6.04 2.85
C THR A 31 -18.95 7.13 2.44
N PHE A 32 -18.57 7.99 3.35
CA PHE A 32 -17.70 9.12 3.06
C PHE A 32 -16.33 8.95 3.70
N THR A 33 -15.28 9.19 2.93
CA THR A 33 -13.90 9.19 3.43
C THR A 33 -13.26 10.53 3.20
N VAL A 34 -12.43 10.95 4.16
CA VAL A 34 -11.52 12.08 4.04
C VAL A 34 -10.12 11.57 4.35
N THR A 35 -9.17 11.87 3.50
CA THR A 35 -7.75 11.54 3.67
C THR A 35 -6.94 12.82 3.69
N ASN A 36 -6.05 12.96 4.67
CA ASN A 36 -5.05 14.01 4.69
C ASN A 36 -3.73 13.48 4.13
N ASN A 37 -3.29 14.04 3.02
CA ASN A 37 -2.03 13.72 2.39
C ASN A 37 -1.17 14.99 2.29
N MET A 38 -0.28 15.21 3.27
CA MET A 38 0.61 16.38 3.37
C MET A 38 -0.13 17.70 3.16
N GLY A 39 -1.19 17.93 3.96
CA GLY A 39 -2.03 19.13 3.87
C GLY A 39 -2.96 19.15 2.65
N SER A 40 -2.99 18.11 1.84
CA SER A 40 -3.98 17.90 0.81
C SER A 40 -5.12 17.03 1.34
N LEU A 41 -6.24 17.64 1.72
CA LEU A 41 -7.43 16.90 2.12
C LEU A 41 -8.18 16.45 0.88
N ILE A 42 -8.34 15.14 0.72
CA ILE A 42 -9.06 14.53 -0.40
C ILE A 42 -10.26 13.77 0.18
N TRP A 43 -11.43 13.93 -0.42
CA TRP A 43 -12.65 13.25 0.03
C TRP A 43 -13.44 12.64 -1.11
N ASN A 44 -14.17 11.59 -0.77
CA ASN A 44 -15.05 10.89 -1.70
C ASN A 44 -16.20 10.20 -0.97
N CYS A 45 -17.40 10.21 -1.57
CA CYS A 45 -18.53 9.39 -1.14
C CYS A 45 -18.65 8.16 -2.05
N TYR A 46 -18.72 6.97 -1.44
CA TYR A 46 -18.84 5.69 -2.16
C TYR A 46 -20.29 5.24 -2.36
N LYS A 47 -21.28 6.07 -2.05
CA LYS A 47 -22.70 5.76 -2.34
C LYS A 47 -22.97 6.07 -3.81
N ALA A 48 -23.44 5.08 -4.56
CA ALA A 48 -23.65 5.20 -6.02
C ALA A 48 -24.55 6.36 -6.46
N SER A 49 -25.46 6.82 -5.58
CA SER A 49 -26.36 7.97 -5.83
C SER A 49 -25.79 9.31 -5.32
N CYS A 50 -24.49 9.38 -4.99
CA CYS A 50 -23.88 10.59 -4.44
C CYS A 50 -22.51 10.81 -5.09
N ASP A 51 -22.44 11.87 -5.89
CA ASP A 51 -21.21 12.20 -6.65
C ASP A 51 -20.27 13.14 -5.91
N ILE A 52 -20.45 13.32 -4.59
CA ILE A 52 -19.63 14.25 -3.83
C ILE A 52 -18.21 13.72 -3.67
N LYS A 53 -17.29 14.41 -4.30
CA LYS A 53 -15.84 14.17 -4.22
C LYS A 53 -15.11 15.48 -4.39
N GLY A 54 -13.89 15.57 -3.93
CA GLY A 54 -13.07 16.77 -4.12
C GLY A 54 -11.78 16.73 -3.31
N GLY A 55 -11.08 17.85 -3.34
CA GLY A 55 -9.86 18.04 -2.57
C GLY A 55 -9.67 19.53 -2.28
N THR A 56 -9.00 19.80 -1.16
CA THR A 56 -8.54 21.15 -0.79
C THR A 56 -7.17 21.07 -0.15
N ARG A 57 -6.44 22.16 -0.16
CA ARG A 57 -5.20 22.28 0.60
C ARG A 57 -5.47 23.06 1.88
N VAL A 58 -5.01 22.54 3.00
CA VAL A 58 -4.94 23.27 4.27
C VAL A 58 -3.52 23.80 4.45
N HIS A 59 -3.41 24.97 5.05
CA HIS A 59 -2.12 25.58 5.33
C HIS A 59 -1.40 24.71 6.38
N MET A 60 -0.22 24.21 6.04
CA MET A 60 0.65 23.50 6.97
C MET A 60 1.67 24.46 7.54
N SER A 61 1.87 24.45 8.83
CA SER A 61 2.99 25.13 9.46
C SER A 61 4.32 24.42 9.16
N VAL A 62 5.42 25.12 9.35
CA VAL A 62 6.77 24.51 9.21
C VAL A 62 6.94 23.36 10.23
N ASP A 63 6.27 23.44 11.37
CA ASP A 63 6.29 22.40 12.40
C ASP A 63 5.45 21.18 11.99
N ASP A 64 4.32 21.37 11.29
CA ASP A 64 3.54 20.27 10.70
C ASP A 64 4.34 19.54 9.60
N ILE A 65 5.10 20.30 8.80
CA ILE A 65 5.98 19.74 7.77
C ILE A 65 7.11 18.94 8.44
N ARG A 66 7.74 19.48 9.48
CA ARG A 66 8.78 18.76 10.26
C ARG A 66 8.21 17.52 10.94
N ALA A 67 7.04 17.62 11.57
CA ALA A 67 6.36 16.47 12.18
C ALA A 67 6.02 15.40 11.14
N GLY A 68 5.71 15.78 9.90
CA GLY A 68 5.54 14.85 8.79
C GLY A 68 6.81 14.10 8.42
N PHE A 69 7.98 14.74 8.51
CA PHE A 69 9.29 14.09 8.28
C PHE A 69 9.75 13.25 9.47
N THR A 70 9.52 13.72 10.71
CA THR A 70 9.81 12.95 11.94
C THR A 70 8.75 11.87 12.18
N GLY A 71 7.53 12.06 11.74
CA GLY A 71 6.44 11.09 11.84
C GLY A 71 6.70 9.76 11.11
N ALA A 72 7.60 9.74 10.12
CA ALA A 72 8.04 8.47 9.53
C ALA A 72 8.85 7.62 10.53
N GLU A 73 9.60 8.26 11.43
CA GLU A 73 10.29 7.60 12.55
C GLU A 73 9.32 7.29 13.72
N GLU A 74 8.35 8.16 13.98
CA GLU A 74 7.32 7.95 15.00
C GLU A 74 6.32 6.83 14.64
N TYR A 75 5.99 6.66 13.35
CA TYR A 75 5.18 5.51 12.89
C TYR A 75 5.92 4.17 13.03
N ALA A 76 7.25 4.18 13.05
CA ALA A 76 8.06 3.01 13.34
C ALA A 76 8.06 2.62 14.83
N SER A 77 7.68 3.54 15.70
CA SER A 77 7.53 3.33 17.16
C SER A 77 6.07 3.12 17.60
N SER A 78 5.13 2.96 16.64
CA SER A 78 3.74 2.68 16.99
C SER A 78 3.65 1.36 17.74
N ASP A 79 2.97 1.35 18.89
CA ASP A 79 2.66 0.17 19.71
C ASP A 79 1.70 -0.79 18.98
N PHE A 80 2.08 -1.21 17.75
CA PHE A 80 1.28 -2.19 17.02
C PHE A 80 1.44 -3.54 17.68
N GLU A 81 0.39 -3.98 18.32
CA GLU A 81 0.27 -5.33 18.83
C GLU A 81 -0.50 -6.21 17.83
N MET A 82 0.11 -7.32 17.42
CA MET A 82 -0.56 -8.29 16.60
C MET A 82 -1.76 -8.86 17.35
N PRO A 83 -3.00 -8.79 16.81
CA PRO A 83 -4.17 -9.34 17.48
C PRO A 83 -3.97 -10.81 17.86
N SER A 84 -4.36 -11.20 19.07
CA SER A 84 -4.12 -12.55 19.62
C SER A 84 -4.73 -13.71 18.81
N TYR A 85 -5.72 -13.42 17.97
CA TYR A 85 -6.31 -14.38 17.03
C TYR A 85 -5.56 -14.51 15.70
N ILE A 86 -4.47 -13.75 15.51
CA ILE A 86 -3.52 -13.93 14.42
C ILE A 86 -2.36 -14.74 14.97
N VAL A 87 -2.21 -15.95 14.48
CA VAL A 87 -1.23 -16.90 14.97
C VAL A 87 -0.16 -17.15 13.92
N PRO A 88 1.06 -17.54 14.32
CA PRO A 88 2.05 -18.03 13.38
C PRO A 88 1.48 -19.17 12.53
N HIS A 89 1.88 -19.20 11.27
CA HIS A 89 1.53 -20.30 10.40
C HIS A 89 1.99 -21.65 11.01
N ARG A 90 1.05 -22.58 11.17
CA ARG A 90 1.29 -23.93 11.73
C ARG A 90 0.61 -24.98 10.85
N SER A 91 0.98 -25.04 9.59
CA SER A 91 0.46 -26.06 8.66
C SER A 91 -1.06 -26.00 8.42
N GLN A 92 -1.66 -24.80 8.47
CA GLN A 92 -3.05 -24.62 8.05
C GLN A 92 -3.19 -24.99 6.56
N ARG A 93 -3.95 -26.02 6.29
CA ARG A 93 -4.08 -26.61 4.95
C ARG A 93 -4.54 -25.57 3.90
N GLU A 94 -5.51 -24.73 4.26
CA GLU A 94 -6.04 -23.70 3.35
C GLU A 94 -4.98 -22.66 2.98
N LEU A 95 -4.14 -22.26 3.94
CA LEU A 95 -3.05 -21.33 3.72
C LEU A 95 -2.01 -21.96 2.79
N ILE A 96 -1.61 -23.20 3.03
CA ILE A 96 -0.62 -23.92 2.21
C ILE A 96 -1.12 -24.05 0.77
N ILE A 97 -2.37 -24.48 0.57
CA ILE A 97 -2.98 -24.59 -0.76
C ILE A 97 -3.01 -23.22 -1.46
N TRP A 98 -3.34 -22.18 -0.71
CA TRP A 98 -3.37 -20.83 -1.26
C TRP A 98 -1.97 -20.33 -1.65
N CYS A 99 -0.95 -20.54 -0.83
CA CYS A 99 0.44 -20.23 -1.13
C CYS A 99 0.94 -21.00 -2.35
N ALA A 100 0.65 -22.30 -2.42
CA ALA A 100 1.00 -23.14 -3.57
C ALA A 100 0.39 -22.64 -4.89
N LYS A 101 -0.85 -22.13 -4.87
CA LYS A 101 -1.50 -21.51 -6.03
C LYS A 101 -0.67 -20.36 -6.61
N TRP A 102 -0.04 -19.56 -5.75
CA TRP A 102 0.77 -18.41 -6.14
C TRP A 102 2.27 -18.75 -6.26
N GLY A 103 2.67 -19.98 -5.92
CA GLY A 103 4.06 -20.39 -5.90
C GLY A 103 4.90 -19.54 -4.94
N ILE A 104 4.35 -19.22 -3.77
CA ILE A 104 5.04 -18.52 -2.68
C ILE A 104 5.27 -19.46 -1.51
N ASP A 105 6.39 -19.26 -0.82
CA ASP A 105 6.79 -20.02 0.35
C ASP A 105 6.36 -19.29 1.62
N GLU A 106 5.40 -19.84 2.34
CA GLU A 106 4.83 -19.27 3.55
C GLU A 106 5.85 -19.07 4.67
N ASN A 107 6.88 -19.91 4.72
CA ASN A 107 7.92 -19.84 5.75
C ASN A 107 8.90 -18.69 5.44
N LYS A 108 9.32 -18.55 4.18
CA LYS A 108 10.19 -17.45 3.75
C LYS A 108 9.55 -16.07 3.93
N LEU A 109 8.22 -16.00 3.80
CA LEU A 109 7.47 -14.76 3.97
C LEU A 109 7.05 -14.51 5.42
N ASN A 110 7.34 -15.39 6.36
CA ASN A 110 6.88 -15.33 7.75
C ASN A 110 5.36 -15.06 7.85
N LEU A 111 4.58 -15.74 7.00
CA LEU A 111 3.15 -15.56 6.96
C LEU A 111 2.50 -15.99 8.27
N MET A 112 1.42 -15.31 8.61
CA MET A 112 0.59 -15.63 9.77
C MET A 112 -0.83 -15.98 9.31
N TYR A 113 -1.65 -16.45 10.23
CA TYR A 113 -3.01 -16.86 9.94
C TYR A 113 -4.00 -16.26 10.93
N ASP A 114 -5.02 -15.57 10.40
CA ASP A 114 -6.16 -15.08 11.16
C ASP A 114 -7.19 -16.20 11.29
N VAL A 115 -7.24 -16.83 12.47
CA VAL A 115 -8.16 -17.95 12.77
C VAL A 115 -9.63 -17.49 12.85
N LYS A 116 -9.87 -16.20 13.11
CA LYS A 116 -11.22 -15.65 13.26
C LYS A 116 -11.88 -15.36 11.90
N GLU A 117 -11.08 -14.89 10.94
CA GLU A 117 -11.64 -14.46 9.66
C GLU A 117 -11.15 -15.30 8.47
N ASN A 118 -10.39 -16.35 8.70
CA ASN A 118 -9.77 -17.21 7.67
C ASN A 118 -9.01 -16.39 6.63
N ARG A 119 -7.92 -15.75 7.09
CA ARG A 119 -7.05 -14.91 6.24
C ARG A 119 -5.60 -15.34 6.35
N VAL A 120 -4.91 -15.34 5.23
CA VAL A 120 -3.45 -15.27 5.27
C VAL A 120 -3.05 -13.84 5.62
N VAL A 121 -2.10 -13.70 6.56
CA VAL A 121 -1.66 -12.39 7.07
C VAL A 121 -0.20 -12.18 6.73
N PHE A 122 0.08 -11.04 6.14
CA PHE A 122 1.40 -10.55 5.78
C PHE A 122 1.81 -9.50 6.82
N PRO A 123 2.78 -9.79 7.69
CA PRO A 123 3.33 -8.79 8.61
C PRO A 123 4.05 -7.68 7.83
N VAL A 124 3.83 -6.43 8.20
CA VAL A 124 4.60 -5.29 7.70
C VAL A 124 5.72 -5.04 8.69
N VAL A 125 6.94 -5.24 8.23
CA VAL A 125 8.15 -5.13 9.06
C VAL A 125 8.92 -3.87 8.69
N HIS A 126 9.30 -3.09 9.68
CA HIS A 126 10.17 -1.93 9.52
C HIS A 126 11.27 -1.97 10.59
N ASN A 127 12.52 -1.83 10.19
CA ASN A 127 13.69 -1.93 11.09
C ASN A 127 13.69 -3.20 11.97
N GLY A 128 13.24 -4.32 11.42
CA GLY A 128 13.18 -5.60 12.14
C GLY A 128 12.00 -5.76 13.09
N VAL A 129 11.14 -4.75 13.23
CA VAL A 129 9.96 -4.77 14.09
C VAL A 129 8.69 -4.87 13.24
N VAL A 130 7.71 -5.66 13.68
CA VAL A 130 6.39 -5.72 13.05
C VAL A 130 5.61 -4.48 13.48
N VAL A 131 5.32 -3.60 12.54
CA VAL A 131 4.64 -2.30 12.77
C VAL A 131 3.22 -2.25 12.23
N ASP A 132 2.81 -3.28 11.50
CA ASP A 132 1.46 -3.41 10.93
C ASP A 132 1.27 -4.83 10.38
N ALA A 133 0.08 -5.14 9.91
CA ALA A 133 -0.20 -6.34 9.16
C ALA A 133 -1.35 -6.14 8.18
N THR A 134 -1.36 -6.91 7.10
CA THR A 134 -2.47 -6.95 6.15
C THR A 134 -2.89 -8.38 5.86
N GLY A 135 -4.19 -8.65 5.87
CA GLY A 135 -4.76 -9.98 5.70
C GLY A 135 -5.57 -10.13 4.42
N ARG A 136 -5.26 -11.18 3.66
CA ARG A 136 -6.00 -11.60 2.48
C ARG A 136 -6.98 -12.70 2.83
N SER A 137 -8.26 -12.52 2.52
CA SER A 137 -9.25 -13.60 2.68
C SER A 137 -8.89 -14.82 1.85
N LEU A 138 -8.91 -15.99 2.46
CA LEU A 138 -8.74 -17.28 1.77
C LEU A 138 -10.03 -17.78 1.10
N GLY A 139 -11.16 -17.20 1.50
CA GLY A 139 -12.48 -17.50 0.93
C GLY A 139 -13.13 -16.29 0.26
N SER A 140 -14.45 -16.22 0.31
CA SER A 140 -15.30 -15.19 -0.29
C SER A 140 -15.56 -13.97 0.62
N ARG A 141 -14.95 -13.91 1.81
CA ARG A 141 -15.20 -12.84 2.78
C ARG A 141 -14.78 -11.47 2.23
N ILE A 142 -15.61 -10.48 2.45
CA ILE A 142 -15.36 -9.08 2.12
C ILE A 142 -15.06 -8.29 3.42
N PRO A 143 -14.12 -7.34 3.43
CA PRO A 143 -13.26 -6.97 2.32
C PRO A 143 -12.22 -8.05 1.98
N LYS A 144 -11.84 -8.14 0.71
CA LYS A 144 -10.86 -9.08 0.20
C LYS A 144 -9.50 -8.91 0.91
N TRP A 145 -9.07 -7.68 1.11
CA TRP A 145 -7.92 -7.27 1.91
C TRP A 145 -8.37 -6.51 3.16
N LYS A 146 -7.74 -6.77 4.28
CA LYS A 146 -7.99 -6.11 5.57
C LYS A 146 -6.67 -5.69 6.19
N ARG A 147 -6.57 -4.43 6.59
CA ARG A 147 -5.44 -3.92 7.36
C ARG A 147 -5.74 -4.06 8.85
N TYR A 148 -4.73 -4.38 9.65
CA TYR A 148 -4.85 -4.59 11.10
C TYR A 148 -4.30 -3.42 11.90
N GLY A 149 -3.36 -2.66 11.34
CA GLY A 149 -2.79 -1.46 11.92
C GLY A 149 -2.98 -0.22 11.04
N ILE A 150 -2.26 0.84 11.36
CA ILE A 150 -2.40 2.17 10.74
C ILE A 150 -1.06 2.78 10.31
N SER A 151 0.02 2.00 10.26
CA SER A 151 1.39 2.54 10.06
C SER A 151 1.60 3.33 8.78
N GLY A 152 0.74 3.17 7.77
CA GLY A 152 0.96 3.80 6.45
C GLY A 152 2.16 3.25 5.67
N LEU A 153 2.95 2.33 6.24
CA LEU A 153 4.11 1.74 5.62
C LEU A 153 3.75 0.68 4.58
N PRO A 154 4.57 0.48 3.53
CA PRO A 154 4.36 -0.57 2.56
C PRO A 154 4.66 -1.95 3.14
N TYR A 155 4.03 -2.98 2.60
CA TYR A 155 4.58 -4.33 2.72
C TYR A 155 5.74 -4.47 1.73
N VAL A 156 6.84 -5.01 2.22
CA VAL A 156 8.09 -5.13 1.46
C VAL A 156 8.60 -6.57 1.49
N HIS A 157 9.07 -7.06 0.35
CA HIS A 157 9.75 -8.35 0.27
C HIS A 157 10.91 -8.29 -0.73
N GLY A 158 12.00 -9.00 -0.41
CA GLY A 158 13.22 -9.06 -1.23
C GLY A 158 14.36 -8.19 -0.70
N CYS A 159 15.54 -8.32 -1.31
CA CYS A 159 16.78 -7.65 -0.89
C CYS A 159 17.55 -7.00 -2.05
N GLY A 160 16.93 -6.86 -3.21
CA GLY A 160 17.56 -6.31 -4.40
C GLY A 160 17.78 -4.81 -4.36
N SER A 161 18.42 -4.27 -5.39
CA SER A 161 18.77 -2.84 -5.52
C SER A 161 17.70 -2.02 -6.29
N VAL A 162 16.72 -2.67 -6.88
CA VAL A 162 15.64 -2.03 -7.65
C VAL A 162 14.31 -2.26 -6.95
N ALA A 163 13.64 -1.18 -6.55
CA ALA A 163 12.29 -1.26 -6.00
C ALA A 163 11.27 -1.45 -7.12
N VAL A 164 10.34 -2.40 -6.95
CA VAL A 164 9.21 -2.59 -7.86
C VAL A 164 7.91 -2.36 -7.08
N VAL A 165 7.24 -1.28 -7.43
CA VAL A 165 6.00 -0.85 -6.79
C VAL A 165 4.82 -1.59 -7.42
N VAL A 166 4.08 -2.32 -6.60
CA VAL A 166 2.94 -3.16 -6.99
C VAL A 166 1.73 -2.88 -6.10
N GLU A 167 0.57 -3.43 -6.43
CA GLU A 167 -0.65 -3.15 -5.67
C GLU A 167 -0.77 -3.95 -4.38
N ASP A 168 -0.44 -5.23 -4.38
CA ASP A 168 -0.70 -6.15 -3.28
C ASP A 168 0.53 -6.96 -2.82
N CYS A 169 0.41 -7.57 -1.63
CA CYS A 169 1.50 -8.31 -1.01
C CYS A 169 1.92 -9.56 -1.80
N VAL A 170 1.01 -10.20 -2.54
CA VAL A 170 1.34 -11.38 -3.34
C VAL A 170 2.26 -10.98 -4.48
N SER A 171 1.89 -9.92 -5.18
CA SER A 171 2.69 -9.34 -6.26
C SER A 171 4.07 -8.92 -5.75
N ALA A 172 4.14 -8.28 -4.56
CA ALA A 172 5.41 -7.89 -3.94
C ALA A 172 6.27 -9.12 -3.56
N ALA A 173 5.66 -10.16 -3.00
CA ALA A 173 6.36 -11.40 -2.65
C ALA A 173 6.93 -12.10 -3.89
N ILE A 174 6.19 -12.13 -5.00
CA ILE A 174 6.64 -12.74 -6.25
C ILE A 174 7.80 -11.96 -6.87
N VAL A 175 7.70 -10.64 -6.92
CA VAL A 175 8.78 -9.80 -7.43
C VAL A 175 10.03 -9.94 -6.56
N GLY A 176 9.87 -9.83 -5.24
CA GLY A 176 10.98 -9.90 -4.29
C GLY A 176 11.55 -11.31 -4.09
N SER A 177 11.00 -12.34 -4.74
CA SER A 177 11.63 -13.67 -4.78
C SER A 177 12.87 -13.74 -5.69
N ASP A 178 13.08 -12.73 -6.52
CA ASP A 178 14.28 -12.55 -7.34
C ASP A 178 15.21 -11.56 -6.65
N ASP A 179 16.46 -11.96 -6.43
CA ASP A 179 17.46 -11.21 -5.65
C ASP A 179 17.82 -9.82 -6.22
N ARG A 180 17.41 -9.53 -7.45
CA ARG A 180 17.60 -8.21 -8.08
C ARG A 180 16.61 -7.16 -7.61
N PHE A 181 15.47 -7.59 -7.09
CA PHE A 181 14.33 -6.72 -6.84
C PHE A 181 13.91 -6.68 -5.37
N VAL A 182 13.28 -5.58 -5.02
CA VAL A 182 12.48 -5.43 -3.80
C VAL A 182 11.05 -5.13 -4.22
N GLY A 183 10.13 -6.04 -3.95
CA GLY A 183 8.71 -5.82 -4.16
C GLY A 183 8.14 -4.93 -3.06
N VAL A 184 7.47 -3.85 -3.44
CA VAL A 184 6.89 -2.84 -2.54
C VAL A 184 5.40 -2.72 -2.81
N ALA A 185 4.57 -3.26 -1.93
CA ALA A 185 3.13 -3.20 -2.07
C ALA A 185 2.55 -1.92 -1.48
N VAL A 186 1.81 -1.15 -2.28
CA VAL A 186 1.22 0.13 -1.86
C VAL A 186 0.07 -0.05 -0.86
N LEU A 187 -0.60 -1.20 -0.88
CA LEU A 187 -1.72 -1.56 0.00
C LEU A 187 -2.89 -0.55 0.02
N GLY A 188 -3.03 0.23 -1.05
CA GLY A 188 -4.03 1.29 -1.15
C GLY A 188 -4.11 1.91 -2.53
N THR A 189 -4.82 3.02 -2.62
CA THR A 189 -5.07 3.72 -3.89
C THR A 189 -4.06 4.82 -4.21
N SER A 190 -3.19 5.20 -3.25
CA SER A 190 -2.22 6.28 -3.38
C SER A 190 -0.94 5.97 -2.59
N LEU A 191 0.15 6.62 -2.93
CA LEU A 191 1.36 6.61 -2.11
C LEU A 191 1.19 7.52 -0.90
N SER A 192 1.54 7.01 0.29
CA SER A 192 1.73 7.83 1.48
C SER A 192 3.13 8.46 1.48
N GLU A 193 3.38 9.41 2.36
CA GLU A 193 4.72 9.96 2.56
C GLU A 193 5.70 8.87 3.07
N SER A 194 5.22 7.96 3.91
CA SER A 194 6.00 6.80 4.36
C SER A 194 6.43 5.89 3.19
N HIS A 195 5.58 5.71 2.17
CA HIS A 195 5.96 4.99 0.96
C HIS A 195 7.06 5.73 0.19
N LYS A 196 6.94 7.05 0.03
CA LYS A 196 7.92 7.87 -0.71
C LYS A 196 9.26 7.90 0.02
N SER A 197 9.23 8.07 1.34
CA SER A 197 10.41 8.00 2.20
C SER A 197 11.11 6.65 2.07
N TYR A 198 10.35 5.55 2.16
CA TYR A 198 10.92 4.21 1.97
C TYR A 198 11.53 4.04 0.58
N LEU A 199 10.86 4.51 -0.48
CA LEU A 199 11.31 4.36 -1.85
C LEU A 199 12.52 5.25 -2.19
N SER A 200 12.73 6.36 -1.48
CA SER A 200 13.84 7.29 -1.71
C SER A 200 15.22 6.68 -1.45
N GLN A 201 15.31 5.59 -0.71
CA GLN A 201 16.56 4.85 -0.51
C GLN A 201 17.04 4.11 -1.77
N PHE A 202 16.17 3.90 -2.75
CA PHE A 202 16.51 3.22 -4.00
C PHE A 202 16.90 4.21 -5.09
N SER A 203 17.92 3.87 -5.86
CA SER A 203 18.31 4.66 -7.04
C SER A 203 17.34 4.48 -8.21
N THR A 204 16.60 3.36 -8.22
CA THR A 204 15.62 3.03 -9.28
C THR A 204 14.35 2.45 -8.67
N ALA A 205 13.22 2.98 -9.09
CA ALA A 205 11.90 2.42 -8.83
C ALA A 205 11.18 2.11 -10.15
N VAL A 206 10.59 0.93 -10.23
CA VAL A 206 9.74 0.48 -11.34
C VAL A 206 8.30 0.43 -10.86
N ILE A 207 7.41 1.13 -11.53
CA ILE A 207 5.98 1.10 -11.21
C ILE A 207 5.32 0.03 -12.08
N ALA A 208 4.85 -1.03 -11.46
CA ALA A 208 4.26 -2.22 -12.10
C ALA A 208 2.90 -2.54 -11.46
N LEU A 209 1.95 -1.61 -11.59
CA LEU A 209 0.57 -1.81 -11.12
C LEU A 209 -0.25 -2.62 -12.12
N ASP A 210 -1.40 -3.10 -11.68
CA ASP A 210 -2.32 -3.89 -12.49
C ASP A 210 -2.70 -3.15 -13.79
N PRO A 211 -3.00 -3.85 -14.88
CA PRO A 211 -3.23 -3.24 -16.21
C PRO A 211 -4.35 -2.19 -16.25
N ASP A 212 -5.37 -2.34 -15.40
CA ASP A 212 -6.50 -1.41 -15.28
C ASP A 212 -6.16 -0.13 -14.49
N ALA A 213 -5.00 -0.08 -13.83
CA ALA A 213 -4.55 1.04 -13.02
C ALA A 213 -3.65 2.05 -13.78
N ALA A 214 -3.70 2.10 -15.12
CA ALA A 214 -2.80 2.94 -15.92
C ALA A 214 -2.77 4.43 -15.52
N PRO A 215 -3.91 5.12 -15.26
CA PRO A 215 -3.88 6.52 -14.79
C PRO A 215 -3.17 6.67 -13.43
N LYS A 216 -3.36 5.72 -12.52
CA LYS A 216 -2.72 5.67 -11.20
C LYS A 216 -1.22 5.44 -11.34
N THR A 217 -0.81 4.55 -12.23
CA THR A 217 0.59 4.27 -12.55
C THR A 217 1.35 5.54 -12.94
N LEU A 218 0.77 6.35 -13.84
CA LEU A 218 1.38 7.59 -14.28
C LEU A 218 1.43 8.65 -13.18
N ALA A 219 0.38 8.73 -12.34
CA ALA A 219 0.33 9.65 -11.21
C ALA A 219 1.43 9.31 -10.19
N ILE A 220 1.55 8.04 -9.80
CA ILE A 220 2.59 7.55 -8.89
C ILE A 220 3.99 7.78 -9.47
N ALA A 221 4.20 7.49 -10.76
CA ALA A 221 5.48 7.73 -11.41
C ALA A 221 5.87 9.22 -11.39
N LYS A 222 4.90 10.11 -11.59
CA LYS A 222 5.12 11.56 -11.51
C LYS A 222 5.51 12.00 -10.09
N GLU A 223 4.81 11.49 -9.07
CA GLU A 223 5.12 11.81 -7.67
C GLU A 223 6.52 11.33 -7.27
N LEU A 224 6.89 10.11 -7.64
CA LEU A 224 8.16 9.50 -7.25
C LEU A 224 9.39 10.13 -7.92
N ARG A 225 9.25 10.81 -9.06
CA ARG A 225 10.38 11.50 -9.73
C ARG A 225 11.02 12.57 -8.86
N GLY A 226 10.34 13.08 -7.85
CA GLY A 226 10.91 13.99 -6.86
C GLY A 226 11.68 13.31 -5.73
N HIS A 227 11.58 11.98 -5.61
CA HIS A 227 12.13 11.21 -4.49
C HIS A 227 13.13 10.12 -4.92
N VAL A 228 13.08 9.66 -6.16
CA VAL A 228 13.90 8.57 -6.70
C VAL A 228 14.56 9.02 -7.98
N ASN A 229 15.87 8.76 -8.14
CA ASN A 229 16.66 9.24 -9.28
C ASN A 229 16.16 8.69 -10.63
N SER A 230 15.75 7.44 -10.68
CA SER A 230 15.22 6.79 -11.89
C SER A 230 13.87 6.15 -11.61
N VAL A 231 12.82 6.70 -12.19
CA VAL A 231 11.48 6.13 -12.12
C VAL A 231 11.07 5.60 -13.48
N ARG A 232 10.79 4.32 -13.56
CA ARG A 232 10.36 3.62 -14.78
C ARG A 232 8.94 3.10 -14.62
N VAL A 233 8.22 2.98 -15.72
CA VAL A 233 6.88 2.39 -15.74
C VAL A 233 6.95 1.10 -16.54
N LEU A 234 6.51 0.01 -15.94
CA LEU A 234 6.30 -1.26 -16.59
C LEU A 234 4.80 -1.42 -16.86
N ARG A 235 4.43 -1.42 -18.12
CA ARG A 235 3.05 -1.70 -18.51
C ARG A 235 2.86 -3.21 -18.59
N LEU A 236 2.09 -3.73 -17.64
CA LEU A 236 1.79 -5.15 -17.57
C LEU A 236 0.69 -5.55 -18.55
N LYS A 237 0.76 -6.78 -19.04
CA LYS A 237 -0.32 -7.46 -19.79
C LYS A 237 -1.33 -8.09 -18.85
N ASP A 238 -0.84 -8.58 -17.69
CA ASP A 238 -1.65 -9.18 -16.63
C ASP A 238 -1.08 -8.76 -15.26
N ASP A 239 -1.80 -8.98 -14.18
CA ASP A 239 -1.29 -8.76 -12.83
C ASP A 239 -0.01 -9.62 -12.63
N ILE A 240 1.06 -8.99 -12.14
CA ILE A 240 2.41 -9.58 -12.08
C ILE A 240 2.46 -10.89 -11.28
N LYS A 241 1.51 -11.11 -10.37
CA LYS A 241 1.41 -12.38 -9.63
C LYS A 241 1.09 -13.59 -10.51
N TYR A 242 0.57 -13.39 -11.71
CA TYR A 242 0.36 -14.46 -12.70
C TYR A 242 1.62 -14.81 -13.50
N ARG A 243 2.70 -14.02 -13.33
CA ARG A 243 4.01 -14.26 -13.99
C ARG A 243 3.90 -14.40 -15.50
N HIS A 244 3.11 -13.52 -16.15
CA HIS A 244 3.04 -13.53 -17.61
C HIS A 244 4.47 -13.44 -18.20
N PRO A 245 4.88 -14.34 -19.12
CA PRO A 245 6.26 -14.42 -19.58
C PRO A 245 6.83 -13.10 -20.11
N ASP A 246 6.04 -12.36 -20.89
CA ASP A 246 6.49 -11.09 -21.47
C ASP A 246 6.65 -10.00 -20.41
N ASP A 247 5.81 -10.01 -19.37
CA ASP A 247 5.90 -9.04 -18.27
C ASP A 247 7.16 -9.30 -17.42
N MET A 248 7.43 -10.58 -17.14
CA MET A 248 8.64 -10.98 -16.40
C MET A 248 9.90 -10.69 -17.24
N ALA A 249 9.90 -10.99 -18.53
CA ALA A 249 11.01 -10.65 -19.41
C ALA A 249 11.25 -9.15 -19.49
N SER A 250 10.18 -8.35 -19.55
CA SER A 250 10.27 -6.88 -19.56
C SER A 250 10.82 -6.34 -18.26
N LEU A 251 10.39 -6.89 -17.11
CA LEU A 251 10.93 -6.54 -15.79
C LEU A 251 12.44 -6.84 -15.70
N TYR A 252 12.86 -8.01 -16.14
CA TYR A 252 14.27 -8.43 -16.12
C TYR A 252 15.16 -7.56 -17.01
N ASN A 253 14.67 -7.18 -18.19
CA ASN A 253 15.41 -6.32 -19.13
C ASN A 253 15.59 -4.89 -18.60
N LEU A 254 14.69 -4.37 -17.78
CA LEU A 254 14.85 -3.04 -17.17
C LEU A 254 16.09 -2.93 -16.29
N ASN A 255 16.62 -4.03 -15.78
CA ASN A 255 17.81 -4.04 -14.95
C ASN A 255 19.12 -4.12 -15.77
N GLN A 256 19.07 -4.62 -17.01
CA GLN A 256 20.27 -4.83 -17.84
C GLN A 256 20.77 -3.54 -18.53
N GLN A 257 19.94 -2.52 -18.66
CA GLN A 257 20.30 -1.25 -19.35
C GLN A 257 21.23 -0.32 -18.57
N ARG A 258 21.91 -0.80 -17.54
CA ARG A 258 22.88 -0.02 -16.70
C ARG A 258 24.35 -0.38 -16.94
N SER A 259 24.68 -1.22 -17.89
CA SER A 259 26.05 -1.73 -18.13
C SER A 259 26.70 -1.16 -19.38
N GLU A 260 26.20 -0.04 -19.91
CA GLU A 260 26.86 0.69 -21.01
C GLU A 260 27.17 2.13 -20.62
#